data_23ec752a226b964e5789c6d739f6ff62
#
_entry.id   23ec752a226b964e5789c6d739f6ff62
#
_cell.length_a   1.000
_cell.length_b   1.000
_cell.length_c   1.000
_cell.angle_alpha   90.00
_cell.angle_beta   90.00
_cell.angle_gamma   90.00
#
_symmetry.space_group_name_H-M   'P 1'
#
loop_
_entity.id
_entity.type
_entity.pdbx_description
1 polymer ?
#
loop_
_entity_poly.entity_id
_entity_poly.type
_entity_poly.pdbx_seq_one_letter_code
_entity_poly.pdbx_strand_id
1 'polypeptide(L)'
;METPWPEWIKAILADLRRPHEHIAHSIERIDLWRWGHAMPQPAPGFLTAPARAALAGLQGSLVFAHSDLSGLSLFEEANYAGVRAAELALRA
;
A
#
# COMPACT_ATOMS: atom_id res chain seq x y z
N MET A 1 -15.95 -10.55 9.87
CA MET A 1 -17.05 -9.57 9.99
C MET A 1 -16.46 -8.20 9.68
N GLU A 2 -17.00 -7.49 8.71
CA GLU A 2 -16.45 -6.18 8.32
C GLU A 2 -17.09 -5.09 9.18
N THR A 3 -16.27 -4.35 9.92
CA THR A 3 -16.74 -3.20 10.70
C THR A 3 -17.27 -2.13 9.74
N PRO A 4 -18.52 -1.64 9.92
CA PRO A 4 -19.08 -0.58 9.07
C PRO A 4 -18.25 0.70 9.14
N TRP A 5 -18.18 1.43 8.03
CA TRP A 5 -17.40 2.67 7.96
C TRP A 5 -17.76 3.74 9.02
N PRO A 6 -19.03 3.90 9.48
CA PRO A 6 -19.34 4.88 10.52
C PRO A 6 -18.68 4.56 11.86
N GLU A 7 -18.50 3.27 12.17
CA GLU A 7 -17.81 2.86 13.40
C GLU A 7 -16.32 3.18 13.36
N TRP A 8 -15.69 3.04 12.18
CA TRP A 8 -14.30 3.46 11.97
C TRP A 8 -14.14 4.96 12.17
N ILE A 9 -15.00 5.78 11.57
CA ILE A 9 -14.98 7.24 11.76
C ILE A 9 -15.12 7.61 13.23
N LYS A 10 -16.05 6.97 13.92
CA LYS A 10 -16.26 7.19 15.36
C LYS A 10 -15.02 6.87 16.20
N ALA A 11 -14.35 5.75 15.91
CA ALA A 11 -13.13 5.35 16.60
C ALA A 11 -11.98 6.34 16.32
N ILE A 12 -11.77 6.72 15.06
CA ILE A 12 -10.74 7.69 14.65
C ILE A 12 -10.97 9.04 15.34
N LEU A 13 -12.21 9.55 15.34
CA LEU A 13 -12.52 10.80 16.01
C LEU A 13 -12.33 10.73 17.53
N ALA A 14 -12.62 9.58 18.15
CA ALA A 14 -12.37 9.38 19.58
C ALA A 14 -10.88 9.45 19.92
N ASP A 15 -10.03 8.84 19.08
CA ASP A 15 -8.58 8.90 19.26
C ASP A 15 -8.01 10.29 19.01
N LEU A 16 -8.45 10.99 17.97
CA LEU A 16 -8.02 12.34 17.65
C LEU A 16 -8.41 13.37 18.71
N ARG A 17 -9.52 13.18 19.40
CA ARG A 17 -9.96 14.07 20.49
C ARG A 17 -9.04 14.04 21.71
N ARG A 18 -8.27 12.99 21.93
CA ARG A 18 -7.35 12.91 23.05
C ARG A 18 -6.30 14.01 23.04
N PRO A 19 -5.52 14.20 21.93
CA PRO A 19 -4.57 15.30 21.81
C PRO A 19 -5.24 16.63 21.39
N HIS A 20 -6.44 16.58 20.76
CA HIS A 20 -7.12 17.73 20.16
C HIS A 20 -8.61 17.75 20.50
N GLU A 21 -8.96 18.26 21.67
CA GLU A 21 -10.32 18.19 22.24
C GLU A 21 -11.40 18.71 21.26
N HIS A 22 -11.11 19.78 20.53
CA HIS A 22 -12.06 20.44 19.63
C HIS A 22 -11.93 20.03 18.14
N ILE A 23 -11.14 19.02 17.82
CA ILE A 23 -10.84 18.64 16.45
C ILE A 23 -12.09 18.40 15.60
N ALA A 24 -13.12 17.80 16.17
CA ALA A 24 -14.37 17.48 15.47
C ALA A 24 -15.09 18.71 14.90
N HIS A 25 -14.90 19.89 15.50
CA HIS A 25 -15.51 21.15 15.03
C HIS A 25 -14.71 21.77 13.86
N SER A 26 -13.46 21.35 13.68
CA SER A 26 -12.58 21.86 12.63
C SER A 26 -12.53 20.95 11.39
N ILE A 27 -13.14 19.76 11.48
CA ILE A 27 -13.16 18.81 10.37
C ILE A 27 -14.36 19.10 9.47
N GLU A 28 -14.12 19.45 8.23
CA GLU A 28 -15.14 19.68 7.22
C GLU A 28 -15.53 18.38 6.50
N ARG A 29 -14.55 17.48 6.30
CA ARG A 29 -14.75 16.22 5.57
C ARG A 29 -13.80 15.14 6.07
N ILE A 30 -14.27 13.89 6.06
CA ILE A 30 -13.45 12.70 6.32
C ILE A 30 -13.66 11.73 5.16
N ASP A 31 -12.57 11.35 4.51
CA ASP A 31 -12.54 10.27 3.52
C ASP A 31 -11.79 9.10 4.13
N LEU A 32 -12.44 7.92 4.17
CA LEU A 32 -11.85 6.71 4.74
C LEU A 32 -11.53 5.71 3.63
N TRP A 33 -10.25 5.40 3.50
CA TRP A 33 -9.74 4.38 2.58
C TRP A 33 -9.26 3.18 3.38
N ARG A 34 -9.75 2.01 3.03
CA ARG A 34 -9.36 0.77 3.68
C ARG A 34 -8.71 -0.19 2.70
N TRP A 35 -7.47 -0.52 2.96
CA TRP A 35 -6.68 -1.45 2.16
C TRP A 35 -6.71 -2.82 2.85
N GLY A 36 -7.37 -3.81 2.24
CA GLY A 36 -7.48 -5.15 2.81
C GLY A 36 -6.16 -5.92 2.82
N HIS A 37 -5.29 -5.65 1.83
CA HIS A 37 -4.01 -6.31 1.64
C HIS A 37 -2.94 -5.28 1.27
N ALA A 38 -2.60 -4.43 2.24
CA ALA A 38 -1.68 -3.32 2.02
C ALA A 38 -0.22 -3.74 1.92
N MET A 39 0.14 -4.88 2.52
CA MET A 39 1.51 -5.39 2.56
C MET A 39 1.55 -6.89 2.34
N PRO A 40 2.59 -7.43 1.63
CA PRO A 40 2.77 -8.85 1.53
C PRO A 40 3.09 -9.45 2.90
N GLN A 41 2.52 -10.61 3.20
CA GLN A 41 2.87 -11.36 4.39
C GLN A 41 4.16 -12.14 4.13
N PRO A 42 5.22 -11.96 4.91
CA PRO A 42 6.49 -12.66 4.74
C PRO A 42 6.41 -14.10 5.27
N ALA A 43 5.56 -14.92 4.65
CA ALA A 43 5.46 -16.35 4.96
C ALA A 43 6.67 -17.13 4.40
N PRO A 44 7.03 -18.28 5.00
CA PRO A 44 8.06 -19.15 4.45
C PRO A 44 7.79 -19.48 2.97
N GLY A 45 8.81 -19.32 2.13
CA GLY A 45 8.71 -19.55 0.68
C GLY A 45 8.22 -18.35 -0.15
N PHE A 46 7.73 -17.28 0.47
CA PHE A 46 7.26 -16.10 -0.27
C PHE A 46 8.36 -15.49 -1.17
N LEU A 47 9.56 -15.28 -0.64
CA LEU A 47 10.67 -14.67 -1.38
C LEU A 47 11.16 -15.53 -2.55
N THR A 48 10.99 -16.86 -2.45
CA THR A 48 11.40 -17.83 -3.48
C THR A 48 10.25 -18.26 -4.37
N ALA A 49 9.06 -17.69 -4.21
CA ALA A 49 7.88 -18.05 -4.98
C ALA A 49 8.10 -17.83 -6.49
N PRO A 50 7.87 -18.86 -7.35
CA PRO A 50 8.06 -18.71 -8.79
C PRO A 50 7.20 -17.60 -9.41
N ALA A 51 5.98 -17.40 -8.91
CA ALA A 51 5.07 -16.36 -9.37
C ALA A 51 5.67 -14.94 -9.17
N ARG A 52 6.34 -14.69 -8.03
CA ARG A 52 7.00 -13.42 -7.76
C ARG A 52 8.16 -13.19 -8.72
N ALA A 53 8.99 -14.20 -8.92
CA ALA A 53 10.10 -14.13 -9.88
C ALA A 53 9.61 -13.89 -11.30
N ALA A 54 8.51 -14.53 -11.70
CA ALA A 54 7.88 -14.34 -13.00
C ALA A 54 7.39 -12.88 -13.18
N LEU A 55 6.71 -12.31 -12.17
CA LEU A 55 6.24 -10.93 -12.21
C LEU A 55 7.41 -9.93 -12.32
N ALA A 56 8.48 -10.15 -11.57
CA ALA A 56 9.67 -9.29 -11.61
C ALA A 56 10.41 -9.38 -12.94
N GLY A 57 10.30 -10.51 -13.65
CA GLY A 57 10.93 -10.76 -14.94
C GLY A 57 10.07 -10.40 -16.17
N LEU A 58 8.81 -9.98 -15.98
CA LEU A 58 7.95 -9.60 -17.09
C LEU A 58 8.55 -8.46 -17.89
N GLN A 59 8.61 -8.65 -19.21
CA GLN A 59 9.04 -7.67 -20.19
C GLN A 59 7.96 -7.51 -21.27
N GLY A 60 7.79 -6.30 -21.77
CA GLY A 60 6.81 -5.99 -22.81
C GLY A 60 6.07 -4.68 -22.54
N SER A 61 4.84 -4.58 -23.01
CA SER A 61 4.00 -3.38 -22.85
C SER A 61 3.46 -3.17 -21.44
N LEU A 62 3.56 -4.18 -20.58
CA LEU A 62 3.09 -4.13 -19.18
C LEU A 62 4.28 -4.24 -18.25
N VAL A 63 4.48 -3.21 -17.43
CA VAL A 63 5.55 -3.16 -16.43
C VAL A 63 4.94 -2.94 -15.06
N PHE A 64 5.35 -3.74 -14.08
CA PHE A 64 4.92 -3.60 -12.69
C PHE A 64 5.91 -2.74 -11.89
N ALA A 65 5.36 -1.85 -11.05
CA ALA A 65 6.11 -0.96 -10.17
C ALA A 65 5.50 -0.98 -8.77
N HIS A 66 5.92 -1.92 -7.95
CA HIS A 66 5.42 -2.07 -6.58
C HIS A 66 6.46 -2.73 -5.68
N SER A 67 6.44 -2.40 -4.38
CA SER A 67 7.32 -3.03 -3.38
C SER A 67 7.11 -4.54 -3.23
N ASP A 68 5.94 -5.06 -3.61
CA ASP A 68 5.65 -6.50 -3.57
C ASP A 68 6.58 -7.31 -4.49
N LEU A 69 7.18 -6.67 -5.51
CA LEU A 69 8.16 -7.33 -6.38
C LEU A 69 9.42 -7.75 -5.62
N SER A 70 9.84 -6.99 -4.62
CA SER A 70 10.95 -7.34 -3.73
C SER A 70 10.50 -8.18 -2.53
N GLY A 71 9.23 -8.07 -2.15
CA GLY A 71 8.67 -8.72 -0.97
C GLY A 71 8.90 -7.93 0.32
N LEU A 72 9.40 -6.71 0.23
CA LEU A 72 9.64 -5.81 1.35
C LEU A 72 8.79 -4.55 1.20
N SER A 73 7.86 -4.34 2.13
CA SER A 73 6.96 -3.18 2.12
C SER A 73 7.65 -1.95 2.69
N LEU A 74 8.68 -1.47 1.99
CA LEU A 74 9.48 -0.30 2.33
C LEU A 74 9.37 0.76 1.23
N PHE A 75 9.50 2.03 1.62
CA PHE A 75 9.51 3.14 0.68
C PHE A 75 10.62 2.99 -0.36
N GLU A 76 11.81 2.60 0.06
CA GLU A 76 12.99 2.42 -0.78
C GLU A 76 12.74 1.39 -1.88
N GLU A 77 12.07 0.29 -1.55
CA GLU A 77 11.72 -0.77 -2.51
C GLU A 77 10.66 -0.30 -3.51
N ALA A 78 9.66 0.43 -3.04
CA ALA A 78 8.64 1.02 -3.91
C ALA A 78 9.25 2.05 -4.87
N ASN A 79 10.13 2.92 -4.37
CA ASN A 79 10.83 3.93 -5.16
C ASN A 79 11.74 3.28 -6.21
N TYR A 80 12.53 2.29 -5.82
CA TYR A 80 13.39 1.54 -6.74
C TYR A 80 12.57 0.87 -7.85
N ALA A 81 11.48 0.19 -7.49
CA ALA A 81 10.59 -0.45 -8.47
C ALA A 81 9.98 0.57 -9.45
N GLY A 82 9.60 1.76 -8.94
CA GLY A 82 9.08 2.85 -9.77
C GLY A 82 10.10 3.40 -10.76
N VAL A 83 11.32 3.69 -10.30
CA VAL A 83 12.41 4.17 -11.15
C VAL A 83 12.73 3.13 -12.24
N ARG A 84 12.89 1.86 -11.85
CA ARG A 84 13.16 0.78 -12.79
C ARG A 84 12.06 0.64 -13.85
N ALA A 85 10.80 0.72 -13.44
CA ALA A 85 9.66 0.62 -14.36
C ALA A 85 9.65 1.78 -15.36
N ALA A 86 9.93 3.00 -14.90
CA ALA A 86 10.03 4.17 -15.77
C ALA A 86 11.17 4.02 -16.79
N GLU A 87 12.34 3.57 -16.37
CA GLU A 87 13.47 3.30 -17.29
C GLU A 87 13.13 2.26 -18.35
N LEU A 88 12.44 1.18 -17.97
CA LEU A 88 12.00 0.16 -18.92
C LEU A 88 10.99 0.72 -19.92
N ALA A 89 10.01 1.51 -19.45
CA ALA A 89 9.01 2.13 -20.31
C ALA A 89 9.64 3.12 -21.31
N LEU A 90 10.67 3.86 -20.90
CA LEU A 90 11.38 4.80 -21.78
C LEU A 90 12.24 4.12 -22.85
N ARG A 91 12.60 2.86 -22.64
CA ARG A 91 13.38 2.07 -23.62
C ARG A 91 12.50 1.28 -24.61
N ALA A 92 11.25 1.17 -24.27
CA ALA A 92 10.28 0.47 -25.14
C ALA A 92 9.77 1.40 -26.23
#